data_be582fa63e583270b50922a5650cfb73
#
_entry.id   be582fa63e583270b50922a5650cfb73
#
_cell.length_a   1.000
_cell.length_b   1.000
_cell.length_c   1.000
_cell.angle_alpha   90.00
_cell.angle_beta   90.00
_cell.angle_gamma   90.00
#
_symmetry.space_group_name_H-M   'P 1'
#
loop_
_entity.id
_entity.type
_entity.pdbx_description
1 polymer ?
#
loop_
_entity_poly.entity_id
_entity_poly.type
_entity_poly.pdbx_seq_one_letter_code
_entity_poly.pdbx_strand_id
1 'polypeptide(L)'
;DDLDIVITVQNAQAYQMLVKQYKGYDRLYIAFFPLDLFFSSHYAWQQINPDLMMLVDSELWPEHLQQAKNRQIPVWLLNQRHSQKTYRRLRQFPIAFHFLYGYLSMVWCSSKRDYQHLQIMGIQPTKCRYRGNLKCTLPQRVFTKTDKIQLQRSIGFVSDDDKMPLTLIAASSWPGEEQILIRCLQRCLQHNIDAKLIIVPRHPSSAYD
;
A
#
# COMPACT_ATOMS: atom_id res chain seq x y z
N ASP A 1 4.48 12.83 -25.27
CA ASP A 1 4.89 11.53 -24.72
C ASP A 1 3.86 10.48 -25.13
N ASP A 2 4.32 9.49 -25.92
CA ASP A 2 3.46 8.48 -26.57
C ASP A 2 3.29 7.21 -25.72
N LEU A 3 3.11 7.35 -24.40
CA LEU A 3 2.97 6.24 -23.49
C LEU A 3 1.51 5.99 -23.13
N ASP A 4 0.99 4.80 -23.37
CA ASP A 4 -0.28 4.33 -22.86
C ASP A 4 -0.09 3.62 -21.53
N ILE A 5 -0.91 3.96 -20.54
CA ILE A 5 -0.83 3.38 -19.20
C ILE A 5 -2.14 2.67 -18.87
N VAL A 6 -2.06 1.40 -18.49
CA VAL A 6 -3.19 0.63 -17.97
C VAL A 6 -2.97 0.41 -16.48
N ILE A 7 -3.85 0.97 -15.64
CA ILE A 7 -3.86 0.72 -14.19
C ILE A 7 -4.96 -0.28 -13.87
N THR A 8 -4.59 -1.37 -13.24
CA THR A 8 -5.54 -2.37 -12.78
C THR A 8 -5.64 -2.40 -11.27
N VAL A 9 -6.86 -2.55 -10.74
CA VAL A 9 -7.17 -2.58 -9.31
C VAL A 9 -8.11 -3.74 -8.97
N GLN A 10 -8.07 -4.19 -7.71
CA GLN A 10 -8.85 -5.35 -7.27
C GLN A 10 -10.20 -5.00 -6.64
N ASN A 11 -10.39 -3.76 -6.19
CA ASN A 11 -11.62 -3.38 -5.49
C ASN A 11 -12.34 -2.20 -6.15
N ALA A 12 -13.67 -2.18 -5.99
CA ALA A 12 -14.54 -1.19 -6.61
C ALA A 12 -14.27 0.25 -6.10
N GLN A 13 -13.89 0.42 -4.84
CA GLN A 13 -13.63 1.74 -4.27
C GLN A 13 -12.39 2.38 -4.92
N ALA A 14 -11.30 1.60 -5.06
CA ALA A 14 -10.09 2.06 -5.74
C ALA A 14 -10.38 2.38 -7.21
N TYR A 15 -11.17 1.55 -7.89
CA TYR A 15 -11.60 1.78 -9.27
C TYR A 15 -12.33 3.13 -9.41
N GLN A 16 -13.38 3.34 -8.61
CA GLN A 16 -14.17 4.57 -8.65
C GLN A 16 -13.33 5.82 -8.33
N MET A 17 -12.44 5.72 -7.33
CA MET A 17 -11.54 6.80 -6.94
C MET A 17 -10.60 7.18 -8.10
N LEU A 18 -9.96 6.20 -8.73
CA LEU A 18 -9.03 6.44 -9.84
C LEU A 18 -9.74 7.01 -11.07
N VAL A 19 -10.90 6.46 -11.45
CA VAL A 19 -11.71 6.97 -12.56
C VAL A 19 -12.09 8.43 -12.32
N LYS A 20 -12.47 8.79 -11.09
CA LYS A 20 -12.80 10.18 -10.73
C LYS A 20 -11.56 11.08 -10.75
N GLN A 21 -10.46 10.62 -10.20
CA GLN A 21 -9.22 11.41 -10.06
C GLN A 21 -8.54 11.69 -11.40
N TYR A 22 -8.55 10.71 -12.30
CA TYR A 22 -7.85 10.78 -13.59
C TYR A 22 -8.80 10.98 -14.78
N LYS A 23 -9.99 11.51 -14.52
CA LYS A 23 -10.93 11.87 -15.58
C LYS A 23 -10.31 12.92 -16.52
N GLY A 24 -10.27 12.64 -17.82
CA GLY A 24 -9.71 13.54 -18.84
C GLY A 24 -8.24 13.26 -19.22
N TYR A 25 -7.65 12.17 -18.72
CA TYR A 25 -6.35 11.69 -19.20
C TYR A 25 -6.58 10.67 -20.32
N ASP A 26 -6.36 11.07 -21.57
CA ASP A 26 -6.74 10.30 -22.77
C ASP A 26 -5.96 8.98 -22.94
N ARG A 27 -4.75 8.88 -22.36
CA ARG A 27 -3.87 7.70 -22.51
C ARG A 27 -3.72 6.91 -21.20
N LEU A 28 -4.64 7.09 -20.26
CA LEU A 28 -4.69 6.37 -19.00
C LEU A 28 -5.98 5.55 -18.93
N TYR A 29 -5.83 4.25 -18.91
CA TYR A 29 -6.92 3.28 -18.85
C TYR A 29 -6.99 2.67 -17.46
N ILE A 30 -8.19 2.63 -16.87
CA ILE A 30 -8.41 2.06 -15.54
C ILE A 30 -9.31 0.85 -15.69
N ALA A 31 -8.91 -0.29 -15.16
CA ALA A 31 -9.64 -1.55 -15.23
C ALA A 31 -9.57 -2.34 -13.94
N PHE A 32 -10.40 -3.36 -13.82
CA PHE A 32 -10.22 -4.36 -12.77
C PHE A 32 -9.08 -5.30 -13.12
N PHE A 33 -8.33 -5.71 -12.10
CA PHE A 33 -7.27 -6.71 -12.27
C PHE A 33 -7.90 -8.05 -12.70
N PRO A 34 -7.44 -8.65 -13.81
CA PRO A 34 -7.97 -9.91 -14.28
C PRO A 34 -7.70 -11.02 -13.27
N LEU A 35 -8.61 -11.98 -13.16
CA LEU A 35 -8.39 -13.16 -12.32
C LEU A 35 -7.11 -13.90 -12.75
N ASP A 36 -6.35 -14.38 -11.76
CA ASP A 36 -5.11 -15.15 -11.99
C ASP A 36 -5.43 -16.59 -12.43
N LEU A 37 -6.20 -16.70 -13.52
CA LEU A 37 -6.60 -17.91 -14.20
C LEU A 37 -6.24 -17.82 -15.67
N PHE A 38 -5.82 -18.92 -16.29
CA PHE A 38 -5.33 -18.96 -17.66
C PHE A 38 -6.23 -18.22 -18.66
N PHE A 39 -7.53 -18.52 -18.71
CA PHE A 39 -8.42 -17.91 -19.69
C PHE A 39 -8.60 -16.39 -19.48
N SER A 40 -8.76 -15.96 -18.24
CA SER A 40 -8.93 -14.54 -17.89
C SER A 40 -7.67 -13.75 -18.17
N SER A 41 -6.52 -14.26 -17.69
CA SER A 41 -5.23 -13.60 -17.89
C SER A 41 -4.85 -13.56 -19.37
N HIS A 42 -4.95 -14.71 -20.07
CA HIS A 42 -4.61 -14.80 -21.48
C HIS A 42 -5.39 -13.80 -22.35
N TYR A 43 -6.71 -13.70 -22.14
CA TYR A 43 -7.55 -12.71 -22.84
C TYR A 43 -7.11 -11.28 -22.54
N ALA A 44 -6.92 -10.94 -21.26
CA ALA A 44 -6.48 -9.59 -20.88
C ALA A 44 -5.12 -9.23 -21.48
N TRP A 45 -4.16 -10.16 -21.45
CA TRP A 45 -2.84 -9.96 -22.04
C TRP A 45 -2.89 -9.77 -23.58
N GLN A 46 -3.81 -10.44 -24.26
CA GLN A 46 -4.02 -10.22 -25.69
C GLN A 46 -4.59 -8.83 -26.00
N GLN A 47 -5.53 -8.35 -25.18
CA GLN A 47 -6.15 -7.04 -25.36
C GLN A 47 -5.22 -5.88 -25.00
N ILE A 48 -4.46 -6.00 -23.91
CA ILE A 48 -3.57 -4.94 -23.43
C ILE A 48 -2.27 -4.92 -24.23
N ASN A 49 -1.72 -6.10 -24.53
CA ASN A 49 -0.43 -6.29 -25.20
C ASN A 49 0.67 -5.34 -24.68
N PRO A 50 1.03 -5.39 -23.38
CA PRO A 50 1.91 -4.41 -22.78
C PRO A 50 3.38 -4.62 -23.14
N ASP A 51 4.18 -3.56 -23.23
CA ASP A 51 5.64 -3.63 -23.37
C ASP A 51 6.36 -3.84 -22.03
N LEU A 52 5.70 -3.52 -20.92
CA LEU A 52 6.21 -3.64 -19.57
C LEU A 52 5.07 -3.89 -18.58
N MET A 53 5.24 -4.87 -17.69
CA MET A 53 4.35 -5.07 -16.55
C MET A 53 5.00 -4.56 -15.27
N MET A 54 4.28 -3.75 -14.49
CA MET A 54 4.70 -3.31 -13.17
C MET A 54 3.77 -3.85 -12.09
N LEU A 55 4.32 -4.60 -11.14
CA LEU A 55 3.63 -5.11 -9.97
C LEU A 55 4.02 -4.27 -8.74
N VAL A 56 3.10 -4.01 -7.84
CA VAL A 56 3.33 -3.18 -6.64
C VAL A 56 3.01 -3.97 -5.37
N ASP A 57 3.75 -3.72 -4.29
CA ASP A 57 3.51 -4.26 -2.93
C ASP A 57 3.57 -5.80 -2.81
N SER A 58 4.39 -6.49 -3.60
CA SER A 58 4.53 -7.97 -3.56
C SER A 58 3.34 -8.77 -4.11
N GLU A 59 2.55 -8.15 -4.95
CA GLU A 59 1.44 -8.77 -5.67
C GLU A 59 1.97 -9.65 -6.82
N LEU A 60 2.58 -10.79 -6.46
CA LEU A 60 3.12 -11.77 -7.41
C LEU A 60 2.04 -12.78 -7.79
N TRP A 61 1.53 -12.66 -8.99
CA TRP A 61 0.44 -13.48 -9.53
C TRP A 61 1.01 -14.51 -10.51
N PRO A 62 1.00 -15.81 -10.15
CA PRO A 62 1.69 -16.85 -10.90
C PRO A 62 1.33 -16.94 -12.38
N GLU A 63 0.04 -16.90 -12.72
CA GLU A 63 -0.40 -17.00 -14.09
C GLU A 63 -0.01 -15.75 -14.91
N HIS A 64 -0.14 -14.56 -14.33
CA HIS A 64 0.29 -13.33 -14.98
C HIS A 64 1.80 -13.29 -15.20
N LEU A 65 2.60 -13.81 -14.28
CA LEU A 65 4.06 -13.98 -14.48
C LEU A 65 4.36 -14.98 -15.61
N GLN A 66 3.59 -16.07 -15.72
CA GLN A 66 3.73 -17.03 -16.80
C GLN A 66 3.34 -16.43 -18.16
N GLN A 67 2.28 -15.60 -18.22
CA GLN A 67 1.88 -14.89 -19.44
C GLN A 67 2.97 -13.90 -19.88
N ALA A 68 3.56 -13.15 -18.95
CA ALA A 68 4.69 -12.26 -19.24
C ALA A 68 5.88 -13.01 -19.79
N LYS A 69 6.24 -14.14 -19.16
CA LYS A 69 7.33 -15.01 -19.58
C LYS A 69 7.13 -15.54 -20.99
N ASN A 70 5.95 -16.06 -21.29
CA ASN A 70 5.64 -16.64 -22.61
C ASN A 70 5.70 -15.58 -23.74
N ARG A 71 5.46 -14.31 -23.41
CA ARG A 71 5.51 -13.17 -24.35
C ARG A 71 6.82 -12.40 -24.32
N GLN A 72 7.76 -12.82 -23.47
CA GLN A 72 9.05 -12.15 -23.26
C GLN A 72 8.92 -10.68 -22.80
N ILE A 73 7.83 -10.35 -22.09
CA ILE A 73 7.55 -9.01 -21.59
C ILE A 73 8.21 -8.83 -20.23
N PRO A 74 9.07 -7.81 -20.04
CA PRO A 74 9.74 -7.58 -18.77
C PRO A 74 8.75 -7.28 -17.64
N VAL A 75 9.06 -7.78 -16.43
CA VAL A 75 8.25 -7.55 -15.23
C VAL A 75 9.09 -6.84 -14.18
N TRP A 76 8.62 -5.71 -13.69
CA TRP A 76 9.20 -4.98 -12.57
C TRP A 76 8.34 -5.13 -11.35
N LEU A 77 8.97 -5.44 -10.22
CA LEU A 77 8.31 -5.49 -8.92
C LEU A 77 8.73 -4.28 -8.10
N LEU A 78 7.77 -3.39 -7.85
CA LEU A 78 7.99 -2.14 -7.14
C LEU A 78 7.53 -2.25 -5.69
N ASN A 79 8.20 -1.55 -4.79
CA ASN A 79 7.86 -1.51 -3.37
C ASN A 79 7.83 -2.89 -2.70
N GLN A 80 8.71 -3.80 -3.17
CA GLN A 80 8.79 -5.15 -2.64
C GLN A 80 9.03 -5.14 -1.12
N ARG A 81 8.17 -5.86 -0.44
CA ARG A 81 8.26 -6.11 1.00
C ARG A 81 7.67 -7.47 1.33
N HIS A 82 8.16 -8.10 2.37
CA HIS A 82 7.54 -9.32 2.88
C HIS A 82 7.64 -9.41 4.40
N SER A 83 6.66 -10.08 4.97
CA SER A 83 6.68 -10.39 6.40
C SER A 83 7.75 -11.42 6.71
N GLN A 84 8.19 -11.47 7.97
CA GLN A 84 9.13 -12.49 8.42
C GLN A 84 8.58 -13.92 8.17
N LYS A 85 7.26 -14.11 8.26
CA LYS A 85 6.59 -15.37 7.97
C LYS A 85 6.71 -15.74 6.48
N THR A 86 6.46 -14.78 5.59
CA THR A 86 6.61 -14.96 4.14
C THR A 86 8.05 -15.28 3.76
N TYR A 87 9.03 -14.54 4.33
CA TYR A 87 10.45 -14.80 4.11
C TYR A 87 10.84 -16.23 4.50
N ARG A 88 10.45 -16.68 5.71
CA ARG A 88 10.74 -18.05 6.16
C ARG A 88 10.15 -19.10 5.23
N ARG A 89 8.90 -18.92 4.78
CA ARG A 89 8.24 -19.83 3.84
C ARG A 89 8.95 -19.88 2.49
N LEU A 90 9.25 -18.73 1.89
CA LEU A 90 9.94 -18.67 0.61
C LEU A 90 11.34 -19.31 0.68
N ARG A 91 12.04 -19.15 1.80
CA ARG A 91 13.33 -19.78 2.04
C ARG A 91 13.23 -21.31 2.17
N GLN A 92 12.13 -21.83 2.74
CA GLN A 92 11.88 -23.27 2.84
C GLN A 92 11.50 -23.91 1.50
N PHE A 93 10.96 -23.13 0.57
CA PHE A 93 10.51 -23.58 -0.74
C PHE A 93 11.24 -22.86 -1.89
N PRO A 94 12.54 -23.18 -2.15
CA PRO A 94 13.34 -22.49 -3.16
C PRO A 94 12.74 -22.57 -4.57
N ILE A 95 12.06 -23.67 -4.90
CA ILE A 95 11.41 -23.84 -6.20
C ILE A 95 10.29 -22.81 -6.38
N ALA A 96 9.44 -22.62 -5.37
CA ALA A 96 8.39 -21.60 -5.39
C ALA A 96 8.96 -20.18 -5.48
N PHE A 97 10.04 -19.92 -4.74
CA PHE A 97 10.74 -18.65 -4.84
C PHE A 97 11.28 -18.42 -6.26
N HIS A 98 11.97 -19.39 -6.82
CA HIS A 98 12.52 -19.28 -8.18
C HIS A 98 11.43 -19.09 -9.23
N PHE A 99 10.31 -19.78 -9.10
CA PHE A 99 9.15 -19.63 -9.98
C PHE A 99 8.58 -18.19 -9.92
N LEU A 100 8.41 -17.62 -8.72
CA LEU A 100 7.81 -16.29 -8.53
C LEU A 100 8.79 -15.14 -8.87
N TYR A 101 10.06 -15.28 -8.52
CA TYR A 101 11.04 -14.20 -8.64
C TYR A 101 12.01 -14.36 -9.80
N GLY A 102 12.14 -15.56 -10.34
CA GLY A 102 13.15 -15.88 -11.36
C GLY A 102 12.97 -15.12 -12.66
N TYR A 103 11.72 -14.85 -13.03
CA TYR A 103 11.42 -14.13 -14.28
C TYR A 103 11.46 -12.60 -14.12
N LEU A 104 11.44 -12.08 -12.90
CA LEU A 104 11.48 -10.63 -12.67
C LEU A 104 12.72 -10.00 -13.29
N SER A 105 12.54 -8.94 -14.06
CA SER A 105 13.62 -8.17 -14.68
C SER A 105 14.22 -7.16 -13.71
N MET A 106 13.39 -6.61 -12.81
CA MET A 106 13.80 -5.64 -11.80
C MET A 106 12.97 -5.78 -10.52
N VAL A 107 13.61 -5.65 -9.37
CA VAL A 107 12.95 -5.64 -8.06
C VAL A 107 13.41 -4.43 -7.26
N TRP A 108 12.48 -3.56 -6.87
CA TRP A 108 12.75 -2.42 -6.00
C TRP A 108 12.21 -2.70 -4.60
N CYS A 109 13.12 -2.90 -3.65
CA CYS A 109 12.80 -3.20 -2.28
C CYS A 109 12.46 -1.94 -1.47
N SER A 110 11.44 -2.05 -0.63
CA SER A 110 10.99 -0.96 0.24
C SER A 110 11.88 -0.75 1.46
N SER A 111 12.67 -1.76 1.85
CA SER A 111 13.59 -1.69 2.99
C SER A 111 14.94 -2.37 2.69
N LYS A 112 15.99 -1.97 3.43
CA LYS A 112 17.30 -2.64 3.38
C LYS A 112 17.19 -4.11 3.77
N ARG A 113 16.32 -4.43 4.72
CA ARG A 113 16.07 -5.81 5.16
C ARG A 113 15.50 -6.67 4.02
N ASP A 114 14.50 -6.16 3.30
CA ASP A 114 13.90 -6.90 2.19
C ASP A 114 14.92 -7.12 1.06
N TYR A 115 15.75 -6.12 0.77
CA TYR A 115 16.86 -6.24 -0.17
C TYR A 115 17.82 -7.37 0.26
N GLN A 116 18.29 -7.38 1.52
CA GLN A 116 19.19 -8.41 2.04
C GLN A 116 18.54 -9.81 1.98
N HIS A 117 17.27 -9.92 2.33
CA HIS A 117 16.55 -11.19 2.26
C HIS A 117 16.52 -11.75 0.82
N LEU A 118 16.23 -10.90 -0.19
CA LEU A 118 16.23 -11.33 -1.59
C LEU A 118 17.62 -11.73 -2.08
N GLN A 119 18.69 -11.04 -1.64
CA GLN A 119 20.06 -11.42 -1.96
C GLN A 119 20.40 -12.82 -1.37
N ILE A 120 20.04 -13.07 -0.12
CA ILE A 120 20.22 -14.38 0.54
C ILE A 120 19.46 -15.49 -0.20
N MET A 121 18.30 -15.17 -0.76
CA MET A 121 17.49 -16.12 -1.54
C MET A 121 17.95 -16.28 -2.99
N GLY A 122 19.00 -15.57 -3.42
CA GLY A 122 19.66 -15.77 -4.72
C GLY A 122 19.22 -14.82 -5.84
N ILE A 123 18.52 -13.72 -5.55
CA ILE A 123 18.28 -12.68 -6.57
C ILE A 123 19.59 -11.97 -6.89
N GLN A 124 19.90 -11.84 -8.17
CA GLN A 124 21.10 -11.17 -8.64
C GLN A 124 21.11 -9.69 -8.22
N PRO A 125 22.25 -9.15 -7.73
CA PRO A 125 22.37 -7.74 -7.33
C PRO A 125 22.03 -6.75 -8.45
N THR A 126 22.25 -7.14 -9.70
CA THR A 126 21.91 -6.33 -10.87
C THR A 126 20.42 -6.12 -11.07
N LYS A 127 19.61 -7.10 -10.63
CA LYS A 127 18.14 -7.08 -10.74
C LYS A 127 17.43 -6.52 -9.51
N CYS A 128 18.13 -6.33 -8.39
CA CYS A 128 17.52 -5.91 -7.13
C CYS A 128 18.13 -4.61 -6.62
N ARG A 129 17.30 -3.68 -6.18
CA ARG A 129 17.74 -2.39 -5.63
C ARG A 129 16.89 -1.99 -4.43
N TYR A 130 17.53 -1.42 -3.41
CA TYR A 130 16.82 -0.71 -2.36
C TYR A 130 16.48 0.70 -2.84
N ARG A 131 15.21 1.08 -2.81
CA ARG A 131 14.72 2.39 -3.26
C ARG A 131 13.86 3.13 -2.21
N GLY A 132 13.61 2.50 -1.07
CA GLY A 132 12.71 3.03 -0.06
C GLY A 132 11.24 2.69 -0.34
N ASN A 133 10.38 3.09 0.59
CA ASN A 133 8.95 2.81 0.51
C ASN A 133 8.25 3.89 -0.32
N LEU A 134 7.57 3.50 -1.39
CA LEU A 134 6.80 4.42 -2.25
C LEU A 134 5.79 5.27 -1.48
N LYS A 135 5.23 4.75 -0.38
CA LYS A 135 4.28 5.51 0.45
C LYS A 135 4.92 6.71 1.14
N CYS A 136 6.25 6.72 1.29
CA CYS A 136 7.00 7.84 1.87
C CYS A 136 7.34 8.94 0.85
N THR A 137 7.06 8.73 -0.45
CA THR A 137 7.32 9.73 -1.50
C THR A 137 6.14 10.65 -1.75
N LEU A 138 5.00 10.41 -1.11
CA LEU A 138 3.85 11.29 -1.22
C LEU A 138 4.19 12.68 -0.68
N PRO A 139 3.83 13.75 -1.40
CA PRO A 139 4.07 15.10 -0.92
C PRO A 139 3.36 15.31 0.41
N GLN A 140 4.11 15.72 1.42
CA GLN A 140 3.53 16.08 2.71
C GLN A 140 2.76 17.38 2.55
N ARG A 141 1.48 17.36 2.91
CA ARG A 141 0.68 18.59 2.99
C ARG A 141 1.22 19.44 4.14
N VAL A 142 1.75 20.60 3.79
CA VAL A 142 2.19 21.59 4.79
C VAL A 142 0.96 22.36 5.26
N PHE A 143 0.59 22.21 6.51
CA PHE A 143 -0.51 22.97 7.11
C PHE A 143 0.01 24.29 7.65
N THR A 144 -0.62 25.39 7.27
CA THR A 144 -0.37 26.70 7.86
C THR A 144 -0.88 26.75 9.32
N LYS A 145 -0.49 27.77 10.06
CA LYS A 145 -1.04 28.00 11.42
C LYS A 145 -2.56 28.14 11.38
N THR A 146 -3.08 28.83 10.38
CA THR A 146 -4.53 29.03 10.17
C THR A 146 -5.25 27.71 9.91
N ASP A 147 -4.71 26.83 9.03
CA ASP A 147 -5.29 25.52 8.77
C ASP A 147 -5.37 24.67 10.04
N LYS A 148 -4.31 24.71 10.87
CA LYS A 148 -4.27 23.98 12.13
C LYS A 148 -5.34 24.45 13.12
N ILE A 149 -5.50 25.77 13.27
CA ILE A 149 -6.52 26.37 14.14
C ILE A 149 -7.92 26.02 13.64
N GLN A 150 -8.17 26.11 12.33
CA GLN A 150 -9.46 25.74 11.75
C GLN A 150 -9.78 24.25 11.98
N LEU A 151 -8.81 23.37 11.78
CA LEU A 151 -8.97 21.95 12.04
C LEU A 151 -9.28 21.69 13.52
N GLN A 152 -8.53 22.31 14.43
CA GLN A 152 -8.75 22.19 15.87
C GLN A 152 -10.16 22.65 16.29
N ARG A 153 -10.64 23.74 15.73
CA ARG A 153 -12.01 24.22 15.95
C ARG A 153 -13.05 23.23 15.42
N SER A 154 -12.84 22.71 14.22
CA SER A 154 -13.79 21.78 13.58
C SER A 154 -13.96 20.48 14.36
N ILE A 155 -12.92 20.02 15.08
CA ILE A 155 -12.95 18.80 15.91
C ILE A 155 -13.21 19.10 17.42
N GLY A 156 -13.53 20.36 17.78
CA GLY A 156 -13.82 20.74 19.13
C GLY A 156 -12.61 20.68 20.09
N PHE A 157 -11.38 20.87 19.59
CA PHE A 157 -10.13 20.75 20.35
C PHE A 157 -9.54 22.10 20.75
N VAL A 158 -10.29 23.19 20.66
CA VAL A 158 -9.90 24.49 21.18
C VAL A 158 -10.34 24.58 22.65
N SER A 159 -9.43 24.82 23.57
CA SER A 159 -9.74 25.22 24.91
C SER A 159 -9.76 26.75 25.00
N ASP A 160 -10.55 27.32 25.95
CA ASP A 160 -10.68 28.76 26.12
C ASP A 160 -9.36 29.45 26.59
N ASP A 161 -8.40 28.67 27.08
CA ASP A 161 -7.13 29.12 27.64
C ASP A 161 -5.92 29.05 26.68
N ASP A 162 -6.13 28.92 25.36
CA ASP A 162 -5.04 28.72 24.37
C ASP A 162 -4.07 27.53 24.69
N LYS A 163 -4.38 26.72 25.69
CA LYS A 163 -3.63 25.52 26.02
C LYS A 163 -4.08 24.36 25.13
N MET A 164 -3.13 23.73 24.50
CA MET A 164 -3.38 22.56 23.66
C MET A 164 -3.55 21.31 24.53
N PRO A 165 -4.68 20.62 24.45
CA PRO A 165 -4.85 19.34 25.15
C PRO A 165 -3.88 18.29 24.60
N LEU A 166 -3.48 17.34 25.45
CA LEU A 166 -2.78 16.15 25.02
C LEU A 166 -3.68 15.37 24.04
N THR A 167 -3.31 15.34 22.77
CA THR A 167 -4.12 14.67 21.77
C THR A 167 -3.58 13.27 21.46
N LEU A 168 -4.36 12.25 21.78
CA LEU A 168 -4.10 10.87 21.41
C LEU A 168 -4.81 10.55 20.09
N ILE A 169 -4.10 9.97 19.13
CA ILE A 169 -4.69 9.58 17.84
C ILE A 169 -4.49 8.08 17.63
N ALA A 170 -5.58 7.35 17.53
CA ALA A 170 -5.61 5.94 17.14
C ALA A 170 -5.93 5.83 15.66
N ALA A 171 -4.93 5.64 14.82
CA ALA A 171 -5.10 5.49 13.37
C ALA A 171 -5.12 4.02 12.97
N SER A 172 -6.15 3.62 12.22
CA SER A 172 -6.34 2.24 11.75
C SER A 172 -6.50 1.22 12.89
N SER A 173 -7.27 1.59 13.93
CA SER A 173 -7.54 0.69 15.05
C SER A 173 -8.34 -0.54 14.64
N TRP A 174 -8.10 -1.63 15.36
CA TRP A 174 -8.86 -2.87 15.27
C TRP A 174 -9.83 -2.99 16.44
N PRO A 175 -10.93 -3.76 16.29
CA PRO A 175 -11.87 -4.00 17.36
C PRO A 175 -11.16 -4.49 18.66
N GLY A 176 -11.44 -3.82 19.77
CA GLY A 176 -10.82 -4.06 21.08
C GLY A 176 -9.65 -3.13 21.44
N GLU A 177 -8.95 -2.56 20.46
CA GLU A 177 -7.88 -1.57 20.71
C GLU A 177 -8.47 -0.25 21.22
N GLU A 178 -9.66 0.13 20.76
CA GLU A 178 -10.38 1.34 21.16
C GLU A 178 -10.64 1.36 22.68
N GLN A 179 -11.01 0.21 23.26
CA GLN A 179 -11.26 0.11 24.70
C GLN A 179 -10.01 0.41 25.54
N ILE A 180 -8.83 0.00 25.08
CA ILE A 180 -7.56 0.27 25.75
C ILE A 180 -7.28 1.78 25.72
N LEU A 181 -7.50 2.41 24.58
CA LEU A 181 -7.25 3.84 24.40
C LEU A 181 -8.24 4.71 25.20
N ILE A 182 -9.51 4.29 25.28
CA ILE A 182 -10.51 4.95 26.13
C ILE A 182 -10.09 4.86 27.60
N ARG A 183 -9.59 3.72 28.08
CA ARG A 183 -9.07 3.58 29.46
C ARG A 183 -7.83 4.46 29.68
N CYS A 184 -6.96 4.61 28.68
CA CYS A 184 -5.84 5.54 28.77
C CYS A 184 -6.32 6.99 28.90
N LEU A 185 -7.29 7.41 28.07
CA LEU A 185 -7.90 8.73 28.18
C LEU A 185 -8.51 8.94 29.55
N GLN A 186 -9.30 8.01 30.09
CA GLN A 186 -9.90 8.08 31.42
C GLN A 186 -8.84 8.28 32.51
N ARG A 187 -7.71 7.55 32.42
CA ARG A 187 -6.59 7.74 33.37
C ARG A 187 -5.97 9.12 33.27
N CYS A 188 -5.76 9.64 32.04
CA CYS A 188 -5.27 11.02 31.89
C CYS A 188 -6.19 12.03 32.58
N LEU A 189 -7.49 11.91 32.36
CA LEU A 189 -8.49 12.80 32.97
C LEU A 189 -8.53 12.68 34.51
N GLN A 190 -8.41 11.44 35.05
CA GLN A 190 -8.32 11.22 36.52
C GLN A 190 -7.10 11.88 37.17
N HIS A 191 -6.01 12.06 36.39
CA HIS A 191 -4.81 12.76 36.85
C HIS A 191 -4.79 14.25 36.48
N ASN A 192 -5.97 14.84 36.19
CA ASN A 192 -6.12 16.24 35.78
C ASN A 192 -5.26 16.62 34.54
N ILE A 193 -4.99 15.66 33.66
CA ILE A 193 -4.36 15.93 32.38
C ILE A 193 -5.48 16.22 31.37
N ASP A 194 -5.51 17.43 30.82
CA ASP A 194 -6.43 17.76 29.73
C ASP A 194 -6.01 16.95 28.47
N ALA A 195 -6.79 15.94 28.19
CA ALA A 195 -6.51 15.01 27.12
C ALA A 195 -7.74 14.76 26.24
N LYS A 196 -7.50 14.56 24.95
CA LYS A 196 -8.53 14.22 23.95
C LYS A 196 -8.09 13.03 23.11
N LEU A 197 -9.07 12.26 22.63
CA LEU A 197 -8.82 11.05 21.85
C LEU A 197 -9.56 11.13 20.51
N ILE A 198 -8.81 10.89 19.41
CA ILE A 198 -9.37 10.69 18.08
C ILE A 198 -9.20 9.23 17.72
N ILE A 199 -10.29 8.56 17.36
CA ILE A 199 -10.27 7.18 16.89
C ILE A 199 -10.63 7.18 15.41
N VAL A 200 -9.75 6.59 14.59
CA VAL A 200 -9.95 6.39 13.15
C VAL A 200 -9.89 4.87 12.89
N PRO A 201 -11.04 4.16 12.94
CA PRO A 201 -11.09 2.72 12.75
C PRO A 201 -10.63 2.32 11.36
N ARG A 202 -10.01 1.14 11.24
CA ARG A 202 -9.63 0.58 9.95
C ARG A 202 -10.85 0.23 9.08
N HIS A 203 -11.92 -0.24 9.71
CA HIS A 203 -13.18 -0.60 9.08
C HIS A 203 -14.35 0.04 9.84
N PRO A 204 -14.76 1.27 9.47
CA PRO A 204 -15.79 1.99 10.22
C PRO A 204 -17.14 1.26 10.32
N SER A 205 -17.50 0.47 9.30
CA SER A 205 -18.77 -0.27 9.24
C SER A 205 -18.82 -1.53 10.10
N SER A 206 -17.68 -2.05 10.54
CA SER A 206 -17.59 -3.29 11.35
C SER A 206 -17.36 -3.03 12.84
N ALA A 207 -17.21 -1.76 13.24
CA ALA A 207 -16.90 -1.42 14.63
C ALA A 207 -18.15 -1.20 15.50
N TYR A 208 -19.35 -1.27 14.92
CA TYR A 208 -20.62 -0.92 15.60
C TYR A 208 -21.70 -2.00 15.49
N ASP A 209 -21.39 -3.17 14.91
CA ASP A 209 -22.18 -4.40 15.00
C ASP A 209 -21.64 -5.28 16.15
#